data_84851ddad8e6ae056c786705dd01af9f
#
_entry.id   84851ddad8e6ae056c786705dd01af9f
#
_cell.length_a   1.000
_cell.length_b   1.000
_cell.length_c   1.000
_cell.angle_alpha   90.00
_cell.angle_beta   90.00
_cell.angle_gamma   90.00
#
_symmetry.space_group_name_H-M   'P 1'
#
loop_
_entity.id
_entity.type
_entity.pdbx_description
1 polymer ?
#
loop_
_entity_poly.entity_id
_entity_poly.type
_entity_poly.pdbx_seq_one_letter_code
_entity_poly.pdbx_strand_id
1 'polypeptide(L)'
;MEPILSVSHLQKVYGDRGSHTRALDDLSFDVLPGEFVGVMGASGSGKTTLLNCVSTIDRPSSGTITVDGTDVTALRGKALSRFRRERLGFVFQDCNLLDTLTAFENIALALSIVRTPAGEIREQVEENARLLGIQDCLDKYPSQ
;
A
#
# COMPACT_ATOMS: atom_id res chain seq x y z
N MET A 1 -19.60 7.13 -13.54
CA MET A 1 -18.94 7.27 -12.22
C MET A 1 -17.45 7.24 -12.51
N GLU A 2 -16.68 8.17 -11.98
CA GLU A 2 -15.24 8.19 -12.20
C GLU A 2 -14.56 7.07 -11.41
N PRO A 3 -13.56 6.36 -11.98
CA PRO A 3 -12.85 5.29 -11.29
C PRO A 3 -12.02 5.87 -10.14
N ILE A 4 -11.96 5.12 -9.03
CA ILE A 4 -11.06 5.44 -7.90
C ILE A 4 -9.61 5.08 -8.24
N LEU A 5 -9.41 4.06 -9.08
CA LEU A 5 -8.11 3.67 -9.63
C LEU A 5 -8.25 3.49 -11.13
N SER A 6 -7.39 4.12 -11.89
CA SER A 6 -7.25 3.91 -13.33
C SER A 6 -5.80 3.58 -13.67
N VAL A 7 -5.60 2.49 -14.35
CA VAL A 7 -4.29 2.02 -14.84
C VAL A 7 -4.34 1.98 -16.36
N SER A 8 -3.42 2.67 -17.01
CA SER A 8 -3.37 2.79 -18.47
C SER A 8 -2.00 2.43 -19.01
N HIS A 9 -1.99 1.44 -19.90
CA HIS A 9 -0.79 0.99 -20.63
C HIS A 9 0.42 0.73 -19.72
N LEU A 10 0.16 0.14 -18.54
CA LEU A 10 1.17 -0.07 -17.53
C LEU A 10 2.17 -1.13 -17.97
N GLN A 11 3.45 -0.78 -17.95
CA GLN A 11 4.54 -1.70 -18.22
C GLN A 11 5.57 -1.65 -17.09
N LYS A 12 6.11 -2.80 -16.74
CA LYS A 12 7.24 -2.91 -15.81
C LYS A 12 8.26 -3.90 -16.35
N VAL A 13 9.47 -3.41 -16.54
CA VAL A 13 10.63 -4.20 -16.97
C VAL A 13 11.70 -4.08 -15.89
N TYR A 14 12.21 -5.21 -15.45
CA TYR A 14 13.38 -5.31 -14.56
C TYR A 14 14.60 -5.75 -15.35
N GLY A 15 15.79 -5.36 -14.90
CA GLY A 15 17.07 -5.76 -15.44
C GLY A 15 17.82 -4.65 -16.18
N ASP A 16 19.10 -4.90 -16.40
CA ASP A 16 20.07 -4.03 -17.09
C ASP A 16 20.43 -4.59 -18.46
N ARG A 17 21.37 -3.91 -19.14
CA ARG A 17 21.86 -4.20 -20.51
C ARG A 17 22.27 -5.66 -20.70
N GLY A 18 21.31 -6.54 -21.01
CA GLY A 18 21.58 -7.96 -21.33
C GLY A 18 20.58 -8.98 -20.80
N SER A 19 19.80 -8.64 -19.78
CA SER A 19 18.71 -9.51 -19.29
C SER A 19 17.53 -8.65 -18.88
N HIS A 20 16.47 -8.70 -19.67
CA HIS A 20 15.23 -7.96 -19.40
C HIS A 20 14.11 -8.95 -19.03
N THR A 21 13.52 -8.76 -17.86
CA THR A 21 12.30 -9.48 -17.47
C THR A 21 11.15 -8.49 -17.49
N ARG A 22 10.20 -8.70 -18.42
CA ARG A 22 8.96 -7.93 -18.48
C ARG A 22 7.97 -8.52 -17.49
N ALA A 23 7.77 -7.84 -16.37
CA ALA A 23 6.88 -8.27 -15.31
C ALA A 23 5.44 -7.82 -15.54
N LEU A 24 5.23 -6.66 -16.17
CA LEU A 24 3.94 -6.16 -16.62
C LEU A 24 4.05 -5.73 -18.08
N ASP A 25 3.06 -6.10 -18.89
CA ASP A 25 3.04 -5.85 -20.33
C ASP A 25 1.70 -5.25 -20.75
N ASP A 26 1.68 -3.93 -20.96
CA ASP A 26 0.56 -3.16 -21.49
C ASP A 26 -0.77 -3.40 -20.75
N LEU A 27 -0.74 -3.36 -19.41
CA LEU A 27 -1.90 -3.61 -18.58
C LEU A 27 -2.74 -2.35 -18.42
N SER A 28 -4.06 -2.46 -18.68
CA SER A 28 -5.01 -1.37 -18.49
C SER A 28 -6.29 -1.89 -17.82
N PHE A 29 -6.76 -1.21 -16.79
CA PHE A 29 -8.02 -1.48 -16.10
C PHE A 29 -8.43 -0.32 -15.21
N ASP A 30 -9.69 -0.31 -14.84
CA ASP A 30 -10.26 0.64 -13.89
C ASP A 30 -10.88 -0.09 -12.70
N VAL A 31 -10.92 0.58 -11.55
CA VAL A 31 -11.63 0.15 -10.34
C VAL A 31 -12.54 1.28 -9.89
N LEU A 32 -13.81 0.98 -9.67
CA LEU A 32 -14.79 1.96 -9.20
C LEU A 32 -14.78 2.09 -7.67
N PRO A 33 -15.22 3.21 -7.12
CA PRO A 33 -15.38 3.36 -5.67
C PRO A 33 -16.27 2.25 -5.08
N GLY A 34 -15.80 1.62 -3.99
CA GLY A 34 -16.51 0.55 -3.29
C GLY A 34 -16.33 -0.85 -3.90
N GLU A 35 -15.59 -1.00 -4.99
CA GLU A 35 -15.29 -2.32 -5.55
C GLU A 35 -14.24 -3.08 -4.72
N PHE A 36 -14.42 -4.39 -4.65
CA PHE A 36 -13.44 -5.34 -4.18
C PHE A 36 -12.89 -6.13 -5.37
N VAL A 37 -11.61 -5.94 -5.68
CA VAL A 37 -10.95 -6.52 -6.86
C VAL A 37 -9.92 -7.57 -6.45
N GLY A 38 -10.05 -8.78 -6.99
CA GLY A 38 -9.09 -9.87 -6.82
C GLY A 38 -8.12 -9.96 -7.99
N VAL A 39 -6.80 -9.95 -7.71
CA VAL A 39 -5.75 -10.19 -8.70
C VAL A 39 -5.27 -11.62 -8.60
N MET A 40 -5.59 -12.46 -9.59
CA MET A 40 -5.25 -13.87 -9.62
C MET A 40 -4.27 -14.22 -10.75
N GLY A 41 -3.54 -15.30 -10.58
CA GLY A 41 -2.60 -15.81 -11.58
C GLY A 41 -1.52 -16.71 -10.97
N ALA A 42 -0.76 -17.39 -11.80
CA ALA A 42 0.33 -18.28 -11.39
C ALA A 42 1.43 -17.51 -10.63
N SER A 43 2.30 -18.23 -9.91
CA SER A 43 3.50 -17.63 -9.31
C SER A 43 4.36 -17.00 -10.41
N GLY A 44 4.91 -15.80 -10.15
CA GLY A 44 5.71 -15.06 -11.13
C GLY A 44 4.92 -14.30 -12.21
N SER A 45 3.57 -14.32 -12.20
CA SER A 45 2.75 -13.63 -13.20
C SER A 45 2.65 -12.09 -13.04
N GLY A 46 3.42 -11.49 -12.14
CA GLY A 46 3.48 -10.04 -11.98
C GLY A 46 2.50 -9.43 -10.96
N LYS A 47 1.72 -10.24 -10.21
CA LYS A 47 0.72 -9.74 -9.23
C LYS A 47 1.32 -8.79 -8.20
N THR A 48 2.40 -9.20 -7.54
CA THR A 48 3.11 -8.37 -6.56
C THR A 48 3.70 -7.12 -7.21
N THR A 49 4.21 -7.24 -8.43
CA THR A 49 4.71 -6.09 -9.20
C THR A 49 3.61 -5.08 -9.49
N LEU A 50 2.42 -5.55 -9.89
CA LEU A 50 1.25 -4.70 -10.10
C LEU A 50 0.87 -3.97 -8.82
N LEU A 51 0.71 -4.69 -7.71
CA LEU A 51 0.37 -4.09 -6.41
C LEU A 51 1.42 -3.08 -5.95
N ASN A 52 2.71 -3.38 -6.14
CA ASN A 52 3.79 -2.45 -5.80
C ASN A 52 3.76 -1.18 -6.67
N CYS A 53 3.41 -1.29 -7.95
CA CYS A 53 3.27 -0.12 -8.82
C CYS A 53 2.04 0.72 -8.42
N VAL A 54 0.88 0.09 -8.21
CA VAL A 54 -0.35 0.78 -7.81
C VAL A 54 -0.20 1.46 -6.44
N SER A 55 0.46 0.80 -5.48
CA SER A 55 0.74 1.36 -4.16
C SER A 55 1.92 2.34 -4.14
N THR A 56 2.51 2.63 -5.28
CA THR A 56 3.65 3.56 -5.43
C THR A 56 4.93 3.14 -4.69
N ILE A 57 5.03 1.88 -4.27
CA ILE A 57 6.26 1.30 -3.68
C ILE A 57 7.31 1.16 -4.77
N ASP A 58 6.90 0.69 -5.95
CA ASP A 58 7.76 0.63 -7.14
C ASP A 58 7.21 1.54 -8.25
N ARG A 59 8.05 1.88 -9.21
CA ARG A 59 7.66 2.71 -10.34
C ARG A 59 7.48 1.88 -11.58
N PRO A 60 6.42 2.11 -12.37
CA PRO A 60 6.32 1.51 -13.67
C PRO A 60 7.45 2.02 -14.60
N SER A 61 7.79 1.21 -15.60
CA SER A 61 8.72 1.61 -16.66
C SER A 61 8.05 2.55 -17.66
N SER A 62 6.75 2.35 -17.92
CA SER A 62 5.88 3.23 -18.71
C SER A 62 4.42 3.05 -18.33
N GLY A 63 3.55 3.88 -18.89
CA GLY A 63 2.12 3.93 -18.54
C GLY A 63 1.83 4.86 -17.38
N THR A 64 0.55 5.01 -17.05
CA THR A 64 0.06 5.92 -16.01
C THR A 64 -0.81 5.18 -15.00
N ILE A 65 -0.76 5.63 -13.76
CA ILE A 65 -1.63 5.19 -12.68
C ILE A 65 -2.25 6.42 -12.06
N THR A 66 -3.56 6.50 -12.08
CA THR A 66 -4.34 7.58 -11.47
C THR A 66 -5.12 7.01 -10.29
N VAL A 67 -4.99 7.60 -9.13
CA VAL A 67 -5.73 7.23 -7.91
C VAL A 67 -6.47 8.47 -7.40
N ASP A 68 -7.77 8.35 -7.22
CA ASP A 68 -8.64 9.44 -6.77
C ASP A 68 -8.35 10.75 -7.55
N GLY A 69 -8.34 10.66 -8.90
CA GLY A 69 -8.06 11.76 -9.82
C GLY A 69 -6.61 12.26 -9.85
N THR A 70 -5.71 11.68 -9.07
CA THR A 70 -4.30 12.09 -9.00
C THR A 70 -3.41 11.12 -9.77
N ASP A 71 -2.64 11.61 -10.76
CA ASP A 71 -1.61 10.82 -11.43
C ASP A 71 -0.43 10.58 -10.47
N VAL A 72 -0.38 9.37 -9.89
CA VAL A 72 0.66 8.99 -8.93
C VAL A 72 2.01 8.71 -9.60
N THR A 73 2.03 8.43 -10.91
CA THR A 73 3.27 8.20 -11.66
C THR A 73 4.08 9.48 -11.85
N ALA A 74 3.42 10.63 -11.81
CA ALA A 74 4.04 11.95 -11.88
C ALA A 74 4.61 12.43 -10.53
N LEU A 75 4.10 11.91 -9.40
CA LEU A 75 4.52 12.35 -8.06
C LEU A 75 5.97 11.95 -7.73
N ARG A 76 6.68 12.80 -6.97
CA ARG A 76 8.07 12.60 -6.53
C ARG A 76 8.29 13.08 -5.10
N GLY A 77 9.30 12.52 -4.43
CA GLY A 77 9.79 13.00 -3.15
C GLY A 77 8.69 13.18 -2.10
N LYS A 78 8.62 14.37 -1.51
CA LYS A 78 7.66 14.68 -0.43
C LYS A 78 6.19 14.57 -0.86
N ALA A 79 5.86 14.91 -2.09
CA ALA A 79 4.50 14.80 -2.62
C ALA A 79 4.04 13.33 -2.68
N LEU A 80 4.91 12.43 -3.15
CA LEU A 80 4.63 10.99 -3.19
C LEU A 80 4.49 10.39 -1.79
N SER A 81 5.39 10.76 -0.86
CA SER A 81 5.32 10.29 0.53
C SER A 81 4.04 10.77 1.23
N ARG A 82 3.64 12.01 0.98
CA ARG A 82 2.38 12.56 1.48
C ARG A 82 1.18 11.81 0.93
N PHE A 83 1.15 11.57 -0.39
CA PHE A 83 0.07 10.85 -1.05
C PHE A 83 -0.10 9.44 -0.45
N ARG A 84 0.99 8.67 -0.30
CA ARG A 84 0.94 7.34 0.34
C ARG A 84 0.35 7.37 1.73
N ARG A 85 0.78 8.33 2.53
CA ARG A 85 0.32 8.47 3.92
C ARG A 85 -1.16 8.83 4.03
N GLU A 86 -1.66 9.68 3.12
CA GLU A 86 -2.99 10.28 3.25
C GLU A 86 -4.07 9.56 2.43
N ARG A 87 -3.67 8.82 1.39
CA ARG A 87 -4.61 8.27 0.39
C ARG A 87 -4.54 6.77 0.20
N LEU A 88 -3.51 6.10 0.70
CA LEU A 88 -3.34 4.66 0.52
C LEU A 88 -3.27 3.95 1.87
N GLY A 89 -4.01 2.82 1.97
CA GLY A 89 -3.79 1.80 2.99
C GLY A 89 -3.10 0.60 2.36
N PHE A 90 -2.14 0.01 3.04
CA PHE A 90 -1.42 -1.16 2.55
C PHE A 90 -1.29 -2.23 3.63
N VAL A 91 -1.66 -3.46 3.29
CA VAL A 91 -1.44 -4.63 4.13
C VAL A 91 -0.41 -5.51 3.44
N PHE A 92 0.74 -5.69 4.09
CA PHE A 92 1.84 -6.50 3.56
C PHE A 92 1.63 -7.98 3.87
N GLN A 93 2.17 -8.84 2.99
CA GLN A 93 2.16 -10.28 3.20
C GLN A 93 2.94 -10.67 4.47
N ASP A 94 4.07 -10.02 4.73
CA ASP A 94 4.98 -10.29 5.84
C ASP A 94 4.79 -9.31 7.01
N CYS A 95 3.59 -8.77 7.19
CA CYS A 95 3.16 -7.87 8.27
C CYS A 95 4.00 -6.59 8.46
N ASN A 96 5.32 -6.58 8.23
CA ASN A 96 6.27 -5.45 8.37
C ASN A 96 6.17 -4.70 9.72
N LEU A 97 5.96 -5.44 10.80
CA LEU A 97 5.95 -4.89 12.15
C LEU A 97 7.38 -4.62 12.64
N LEU A 98 7.52 -3.64 13.52
CA LEU A 98 8.77 -3.37 14.22
C LEU A 98 8.85 -4.29 15.44
N ASP A 99 9.80 -5.24 15.41
CA ASP A 99 9.95 -6.27 16.45
C ASP A 99 10.31 -5.70 17.83
N THR A 100 10.83 -4.49 17.88
CA THR A 100 11.21 -3.78 19.11
C THR A 100 10.05 -3.02 19.77
N LEU A 101 8.90 -2.98 19.11
CA LEU A 101 7.69 -2.32 19.56
C LEU A 101 6.61 -3.35 19.86
N THR A 102 5.79 -3.09 20.88
CA THR A 102 4.57 -3.85 21.14
C THR A 102 3.53 -3.66 20.03
N ALA A 103 2.47 -4.45 20.02
CA ALA A 103 1.37 -4.27 19.07
C ALA A 103 0.73 -2.88 19.23
N PHE A 104 0.52 -2.43 20.49
CA PHE A 104 0.06 -1.07 20.77
C PHE A 104 0.95 -0.01 20.13
N GLU A 105 2.27 -0.10 20.33
CA GLU A 105 3.24 0.86 19.83
C GLU A 105 3.35 0.85 18.30
N ASN A 106 3.25 -0.31 17.64
CA ASN A 106 3.21 -0.42 16.19
C ASN A 106 1.99 0.31 15.60
N ILE A 107 0.80 0.15 16.21
CA ILE A 107 -0.42 0.84 15.77
C ILE A 107 -0.31 2.34 16.07
N ALA A 108 0.14 2.70 17.27
CA ALA A 108 0.32 4.09 17.70
C ALA A 108 1.32 4.85 16.81
N LEU A 109 2.38 4.17 16.33
CA LEU A 109 3.34 4.75 15.41
C LEU A 109 2.69 5.16 14.10
N ALA A 110 1.83 4.33 13.52
CA ALA A 110 1.10 4.65 12.30
C ALA A 110 0.21 5.89 12.47
N LEU A 111 -0.50 5.99 13.59
CA LEU A 111 -1.33 7.16 13.93
C LEU A 111 -0.47 8.42 14.14
N SER A 112 0.70 8.29 14.74
CA SER A 112 1.65 9.40 14.92
C SER A 112 2.19 9.92 13.58
N ILE A 113 2.46 9.03 12.63
CA ILE A 113 2.93 9.40 11.29
C ILE A 113 1.86 10.22 10.53
N VAL A 114 0.58 9.90 10.70
CA VAL A 114 -0.52 10.69 10.11
C VAL A 114 -0.89 11.92 10.95
N ARG A 115 -0.16 12.19 12.04
CA ARG A 115 -0.29 13.36 12.92
C ARG A 115 -1.59 13.37 13.72
N THR A 116 -2.07 12.22 14.13
CA THR A 116 -3.17 12.12 15.10
C THR A 116 -2.74 12.81 16.41
N PRO A 117 -3.60 13.64 17.04
CA PRO A 117 -3.30 14.25 18.31
C PRO A 117 -2.93 13.22 19.38
N ALA A 118 -1.88 13.48 20.16
CA ALA A 118 -1.36 12.52 21.14
C ALA A 118 -2.42 12.02 22.15
N GLY A 119 -3.37 12.91 22.52
CA GLY A 119 -4.48 12.56 23.42
C GLY A 119 -5.49 11.56 22.84
N GLU A 120 -5.57 11.44 21.53
CA GLU A 120 -6.52 10.58 20.82
C GLU A 120 -5.93 9.21 20.41
N ILE A 121 -4.58 9.10 20.38
CA ILE A 121 -3.91 7.89 19.88
C ILE A 121 -4.33 6.66 20.67
N ARG A 122 -4.33 6.73 22.00
CA ARG A 122 -4.69 5.59 22.86
C ARG A 122 -6.10 5.10 22.56
N GLU A 123 -7.08 5.99 22.53
CA GLU A 123 -8.47 5.67 22.29
C GLU A 123 -8.65 4.99 20.90
N GLN A 124 -8.01 5.55 19.87
CA GLN A 124 -8.08 4.99 18.51
C GLN A 124 -7.40 3.60 18.42
N VAL A 125 -6.26 3.40 19.11
CA VAL A 125 -5.62 2.07 19.16
C VAL A 125 -6.54 1.05 19.82
N GLU A 126 -7.11 1.38 21.00
CA GLU A 126 -7.98 0.49 21.75
C GLU A 126 -9.28 0.18 20.99
N GLU A 127 -9.86 1.17 20.30
CA GLU A 127 -11.04 0.99 19.46
C GLU A 127 -10.77 0.05 18.27
N ASN A 128 -9.68 0.28 17.53
CA ASN A 128 -9.30 -0.58 16.41
C ASN A 128 -8.98 -2.00 16.88
N ALA A 129 -8.28 -2.15 18.00
CA ALA A 129 -7.99 -3.46 18.58
C ALA A 129 -9.26 -4.21 18.97
N ARG A 130 -10.25 -3.51 19.51
CA ARG A 130 -11.56 -4.08 19.85
C ARG A 130 -12.31 -4.54 18.59
N LEU A 131 -12.34 -3.72 17.54
CA LEU A 131 -12.99 -4.07 16.28
C LEU A 131 -12.39 -5.32 15.64
N LEU A 132 -11.08 -5.51 15.78
CA LEU A 132 -10.34 -6.66 15.25
C LEU A 132 -10.24 -7.85 16.24
N GLY A 133 -10.69 -7.71 17.49
CA GLY A 133 -10.63 -8.76 18.51
C GLY A 133 -9.19 -9.08 18.97
N ILE A 134 -8.30 -8.11 18.98
CA ILE A 134 -6.86 -8.28 19.33
C ILE A 134 -6.44 -7.52 20.58
N GLN A 135 -7.38 -7.12 21.45
CA GLN A 135 -7.06 -6.36 22.67
C GLN A 135 -6.01 -7.05 23.55
N ASP A 136 -6.11 -8.38 23.68
CA ASP A 136 -5.20 -9.20 24.49
C ASP A 136 -3.77 -9.30 23.93
N CYS A 137 -3.55 -8.74 22.73
CA CYS A 137 -2.24 -8.71 22.08
C CYS A 137 -1.55 -7.36 22.19
N LEU A 138 -2.22 -6.32 22.66
CA LEU A 138 -1.70 -4.95 22.62
C LEU A 138 -0.35 -4.78 23.34
N ASP A 139 -0.13 -5.48 24.44
CA ASP A 139 1.12 -5.42 25.22
C ASP A 139 2.18 -6.43 24.76
N LYS A 140 1.87 -7.23 23.73
CA LYS A 140 2.80 -8.25 23.23
C LYS A 140 3.69 -7.70 22.12
N TYR A 141 4.88 -8.29 22.02
CA TYR A 141 5.80 -8.06 20.90
C TYR A 141 5.46 -8.99 19.72
N PRO A 142 5.86 -8.65 18.48
CA PRO A 142 5.57 -9.46 17.29
C PRO A 142 6.04 -10.92 17.37
N SER A 143 7.04 -11.20 18.19
CA SER A 143 7.59 -12.55 18.40
C SER A 143 6.80 -13.41 19.42
N GLN A 144 5.78 -12.87 20.06
CA GLN A 144 4.95 -13.54 21.10
C GLN A 144 3.56 -13.89 20.58
#